data_274be3e0c5ad45a32ad6f70418922ba2
#
_entry.id   274be3e0c5ad45a32ad6f70418922ba2
#
_cell.length_a   1.000
_cell.length_b   1.000
_cell.length_c   1.000
_cell.angle_alpha   90.00
_cell.angle_beta   90.00
_cell.angle_gamma   90.00
#
_symmetry.space_group_name_H-M   'P 1'
#
loop_
_entity.id
_entity.type
_entity.pdbx_description
1 polymer ?
#
loop_
_entity_poly.entity_id
_entity_poly.type
_entity_poly.pdbx_seq_one_letter_code
_entity_poly.pdbx_strand_id
1 'polypeptide(L)'
;MNEKIKNLIAELKSECQKQGVSIICTAQKEGELKSLVHGETTEILLCLAMQEEHLDENFPLPAHIMRRIAVDAYKQAQSEEENQSSNYTFVVDNKEDFADVMTRIAMGDF
;
A
#
# COMPACT_ATOMS: atom_id res chain seq x y z
N MET A 1 -1.88 -12.86 -7.02
CA MET A 1 -0.58 -13.20 -6.37
C MET A 1 -0.52 -14.72 -6.22
N ASN A 2 0.61 -15.32 -6.54
CA ASN A 2 0.68 -16.78 -6.49
C ASN A 2 0.80 -17.33 -5.07
N GLU A 3 0.51 -18.61 -4.90
CA GLU A 3 0.52 -19.25 -3.58
C GLU A 3 1.90 -19.27 -2.92
N LYS A 4 2.95 -19.34 -3.71
CA LYS A 4 4.31 -19.33 -3.18
C LYS A 4 4.62 -18.01 -2.48
N ILE A 5 4.24 -16.88 -3.08
CA ILE A 5 4.45 -15.57 -2.48
C ILE A 5 3.63 -15.43 -1.21
N LYS A 6 2.36 -15.83 -1.24
CA LYS A 6 1.49 -15.80 -0.06
C LYS A 6 2.08 -16.62 1.09
N ASN A 7 2.57 -17.81 0.77
CA ASN A 7 3.17 -18.70 1.76
C ASN A 7 4.47 -18.13 2.34
N LEU A 8 5.29 -17.49 1.51
CA LEU A 8 6.51 -16.83 1.96
C LEU A 8 6.21 -15.68 2.92
N ILE A 9 5.18 -14.90 2.63
CA ILE A 9 4.76 -13.82 3.53
C ILE A 9 4.27 -14.40 4.87
N ALA A 10 3.50 -15.48 4.83
CA ALA A 10 3.02 -16.15 6.04
C ALA A 10 4.16 -16.73 6.86
N GLU A 11 5.15 -17.35 6.22
CA GLU A 11 6.34 -17.87 6.88
C GLU A 11 7.17 -16.74 7.50
N LEU A 12 7.33 -15.65 6.77
CA LEU A 12 8.05 -14.48 7.25
C LEU A 12 7.39 -13.91 8.49
N LYS A 13 6.05 -13.81 8.49
CA LYS A 13 5.29 -13.38 9.67
C LYS A 13 5.59 -14.26 10.87
N SER A 14 5.52 -15.58 10.68
CA SER A 14 5.76 -16.56 11.74
C SER A 14 7.18 -16.43 12.31
N GLU A 15 8.18 -16.33 11.44
CA GLU A 15 9.57 -16.20 11.88
C GLU A 15 9.83 -14.89 12.58
N CYS A 16 9.29 -13.78 12.09
CA CYS A 16 9.45 -12.48 12.74
C CYS A 16 8.83 -12.49 14.14
N GLN A 17 7.67 -13.13 14.29
CA GLN A 17 7.03 -13.27 15.60
C GLN A 17 7.89 -14.08 16.56
N LYS A 18 8.48 -15.20 16.09
CA LYS A 18 9.33 -16.04 16.91
C LYS A 18 10.63 -15.37 17.34
N GLN A 19 11.23 -14.60 16.45
CA GLN A 19 12.54 -14.00 16.67
C GLN A 19 12.47 -12.58 17.22
N GLY A 20 11.27 -12.04 17.40
CA GLY A 20 11.10 -10.67 17.86
C GLY A 20 11.57 -9.62 16.87
N VAL A 21 11.40 -9.89 15.59
CA VAL A 21 11.80 -8.97 14.52
C VAL A 21 10.61 -8.09 14.14
N SER A 22 10.81 -6.79 14.16
CA SER A 22 9.79 -5.84 13.71
C SER A 22 9.84 -5.70 12.20
N ILE A 23 8.67 -5.71 11.57
CA ILE A 23 8.56 -5.76 10.12
C ILE A 23 7.31 -5.04 9.62
N ILE A 24 7.46 -4.36 8.50
CA ILE A 24 6.34 -3.91 7.67
C ILE A 24 6.58 -4.46 6.27
N CYS A 25 5.61 -5.19 5.75
CA CYS A 25 5.68 -5.73 4.41
C CYS A 25 4.32 -5.63 3.76
N THR A 26 4.27 -5.08 2.58
CA THR A 26 3.04 -4.99 1.80
C THR A 26 3.34 -5.35 0.36
N ALA A 27 2.56 -6.28 -0.18
CA ALA A 27 2.70 -6.72 -1.55
C ALA A 27 1.36 -6.59 -2.27
N GLN A 28 1.43 -6.27 -3.55
CA GLN A 28 0.23 -6.05 -4.35
C GLN A 28 0.44 -6.62 -5.75
N LYS A 29 -0.57 -7.29 -6.26
CA LYS A 29 -0.65 -7.66 -7.66
C LYS A 29 -2.11 -7.57 -8.10
N GLU A 30 -2.37 -6.76 -9.11
CA GLU A 30 -3.69 -6.65 -9.73
C GLU A 30 -4.83 -6.41 -8.73
N GLY A 31 -4.55 -5.60 -7.65
CA GLY A 31 -5.51 -5.25 -6.58
C GLY A 31 -5.58 -6.26 -5.44
N GLU A 32 -4.91 -7.42 -5.53
CA GLU A 32 -4.75 -8.31 -4.40
C GLU A 32 -3.65 -7.79 -3.51
N LEU A 33 -4.01 -7.48 -2.27
CA LEU A 33 -3.09 -6.92 -1.29
C LEU A 33 -2.83 -7.92 -0.17
N LYS A 34 -1.55 -8.07 0.19
CA LYS A 34 -1.12 -8.79 1.38
C LYS A 34 -0.26 -7.86 2.20
N SER A 35 -0.64 -7.69 3.46
CA SER A 35 0.10 -6.82 4.36
C SER A 35 0.46 -7.57 5.64
N LEU A 36 1.66 -7.32 6.12
CA LEU A 36 2.19 -7.87 7.34
C LEU A 36 2.79 -6.73 8.16
N VAL A 37 2.28 -6.55 9.36
CA VAL A 37 2.84 -5.58 10.31
C VAL A 37 2.99 -6.27 11.65
N HIS A 38 4.21 -6.24 12.19
CA HIS A 38 4.51 -6.82 13.50
C HIS A 38 5.67 -6.08 14.14
N GLY A 39 5.58 -5.81 15.43
CA GLY A 39 6.67 -5.23 16.18
C GLY A 39 6.25 -4.12 17.14
N GLU A 40 7.23 -3.56 17.84
CA GLU A 40 7.03 -2.44 18.74
C GLU A 40 6.94 -1.12 17.95
N THR A 41 6.19 -0.18 18.48
CA THR A 41 5.95 1.11 17.82
C THR A 41 7.24 1.83 17.42
N THR A 42 8.22 1.89 18.33
CA THR A 42 9.49 2.56 18.05
C THR A 42 10.24 1.91 16.88
N GLU A 43 10.26 0.59 16.86
CA GLU A 43 10.92 -0.17 15.80
C GLU A 43 10.18 -0.04 14.46
N ILE A 44 8.85 -0.01 14.52
CA ILE A 44 8.02 0.23 13.32
C ILE A 44 8.31 1.61 12.75
N LEU A 45 8.48 2.63 13.59
CA LEU A 45 8.86 3.97 13.12
C LEU A 45 10.20 3.96 12.37
N LEU A 46 11.17 3.18 12.85
CA LEU A 46 12.43 3.01 12.15
C LEU A 46 12.26 2.31 10.80
N CYS A 47 11.39 1.31 10.74
CA CYS A 47 11.05 0.64 9.49
C CYS A 47 10.43 1.63 8.50
N LEU A 48 9.53 2.49 8.95
CA LEU A 48 8.91 3.50 8.10
C LEU A 48 9.94 4.50 7.57
N ALA A 49 10.88 4.93 8.41
CA ALA A 49 11.94 5.84 8.00
C ALA A 49 12.81 5.22 6.90
N MET A 50 13.17 3.95 7.04
CA MET A 50 13.96 3.24 6.05
C MET A 50 13.20 3.05 4.74
N GLN A 51 11.92 2.72 4.82
CA GLN A 51 11.07 2.62 3.63
C GLN A 51 11.00 3.94 2.89
N GLU A 52 10.84 5.04 3.63
CA GLU A 52 10.78 6.37 3.02
C GLU A 52 12.08 6.71 2.29
N GLU A 53 13.21 6.44 2.91
CA GLU A 53 14.52 6.66 2.29
C GLU A 53 14.67 5.85 1.00
N HIS A 54 14.33 4.57 1.03
CA HIS A 54 14.40 3.72 -0.16
C HIS A 54 13.46 4.19 -1.28
N LEU A 55 12.27 4.64 -0.93
CA LEU A 55 11.33 5.15 -1.92
C LEU A 55 11.84 6.45 -2.53
N ASP A 56 12.39 7.35 -1.71
CA ASP A 56 12.95 8.60 -2.21
C ASP A 56 14.11 8.37 -3.18
N GLU A 57 14.93 7.35 -2.92
CA GLU A 57 16.07 7.02 -3.77
C GLU A 57 15.68 6.36 -5.09
N ASN A 58 14.56 5.62 -5.12
CA ASN A 58 14.23 4.74 -6.24
C ASN A 58 13.06 5.21 -7.10
N PHE A 59 12.37 6.27 -6.70
CA PHE A 59 11.19 6.76 -7.43
C PHE A 59 11.32 8.25 -7.71
N PRO A 60 10.69 8.74 -8.79
CA PRO A 60 10.80 10.15 -9.18
C PRO A 60 10.04 11.12 -8.28
N LEU A 61 9.10 10.62 -7.46
CA LEU A 61 8.35 11.44 -6.52
C LEU A 61 8.84 11.18 -5.10
N PRO A 62 8.90 12.22 -4.24
CA PRO A 62 9.18 11.99 -2.82
C PRO A 62 8.15 11.06 -2.17
N ALA A 63 8.62 10.20 -1.27
CA ALA A 63 7.76 9.20 -0.62
C ALA A 63 6.57 9.82 0.10
N HIS A 64 6.77 10.96 0.79
CA HIS A 64 5.69 11.62 1.51
C HIS A 64 4.60 12.14 0.57
N ILE A 65 4.96 12.53 -0.64
CA ILE A 65 3.99 12.94 -1.66
C ILE A 65 3.24 11.72 -2.19
N MET A 66 3.94 10.64 -2.47
CA MET A 66 3.31 9.38 -2.91
C MET A 66 2.30 8.87 -1.90
N ARG A 67 2.66 8.91 -0.60
CA ARG A 67 1.75 8.48 0.46
C ARG A 67 0.50 9.35 0.53
N ARG A 68 0.67 10.66 0.43
CA ARG A 68 -0.47 11.58 0.47
C ARG A 68 -1.42 11.32 -0.69
N ILE A 69 -0.89 11.16 -1.90
CA ILE A 69 -1.68 10.84 -3.08
C ILE A 69 -2.43 9.52 -2.87
N ALA A 70 -1.73 8.50 -2.39
CA ALA A 70 -2.31 7.18 -2.16
C ALA A 70 -3.45 7.22 -1.13
N VAL A 71 -3.23 7.91 -0.01
CA VAL A 71 -4.23 8.01 1.05
C VAL A 71 -5.45 8.78 0.57
N ASP A 72 -5.25 9.89 -0.14
CA ASP A 72 -6.34 10.69 -0.66
C ASP A 72 -7.16 9.90 -1.69
N ALA A 73 -6.50 9.18 -2.58
CA ALA A 73 -7.18 8.34 -3.57
C ALA A 73 -7.97 7.21 -2.91
N TYR A 74 -7.41 6.59 -1.88
CA TYR A 74 -8.06 5.53 -1.15
C TYR A 74 -9.30 6.03 -0.40
N LYS A 75 -9.17 7.16 0.27
CA LYS A 75 -10.30 7.79 0.98
C LYS A 75 -11.40 8.19 0.03
N GLN A 76 -11.05 8.73 -1.12
CA GLN A 76 -12.02 9.11 -2.15
C GLN A 76 -12.78 7.89 -2.65
N ALA A 77 -12.09 6.79 -2.93
CA ALA A 77 -12.71 5.55 -3.36
C ALA A 77 -13.67 5.00 -2.30
N GLN A 78 -13.27 5.03 -1.02
CA GLN A 78 -14.13 4.58 0.07
C GLN A 78 -15.36 5.47 0.25
N SER A 79 -15.18 6.79 0.15
CA SER A 79 -16.28 7.74 0.25
C SER A 79 -17.32 7.51 -0.83
N GLU A 80 -16.89 7.15 -2.02
CA GLU A 80 -17.79 6.84 -3.14
C GLU A 80 -18.53 5.52 -2.92
N GLU A 81 -17.90 4.53 -2.33
CA GLU A 81 -18.57 3.28 -1.95
C GLU A 81 -19.66 3.52 -0.89
N GLU A 82 -19.37 4.39 0.09
CA GLU A 82 -20.34 4.75 1.13
C GLU A 82 -21.49 5.59 0.60
N ASN A 83 -21.23 6.40 -0.42
CA ASN A 83 -22.24 7.25 -1.06
C ASN A 83 -22.72 6.62 -2.35
N GLN A 84 -23.43 5.52 -2.25
CA GLN A 84 -23.99 4.83 -3.42
C GLN A 84 -24.96 5.70 -4.24
N SER A 85 -25.36 6.85 -3.72
CA SER A 85 -26.19 7.80 -4.44
C SER A 85 -25.41 8.76 -5.32
N SER A 86 -24.09 8.79 -5.22
CA SER A 86 -23.29 9.64 -6.08
C SER A 86 -23.00 8.86 -7.37
N ASN A 87 -23.30 9.48 -8.49
CA ASN A 87 -23.07 8.93 -9.81
C ASN A 87 -21.59 8.91 -10.20
N TYR A 88 -20.71 8.85 -9.21
CA TYR A 88 -19.30 8.77 -9.48
C TYR A 88 -18.94 7.36 -9.87
N THR A 89 -18.42 7.26 -11.06
CA THR A 89 -17.94 6.01 -11.62
C THR A 89 -16.52 5.70 -11.21
N PHE A 90 -16.08 6.24 -10.10
CA PHE A 90 -14.76 5.95 -9.57
C PHE A 90 -14.84 4.68 -8.73
N VAL A 91 -15.28 3.62 -9.36
CA VAL A 91 -15.38 2.35 -8.68
C VAL A 91 -14.06 1.64 -8.87
N VAL A 92 -13.30 1.55 -7.82
CA VAL A 92 -12.12 0.70 -7.81
C VAL A 92 -12.60 -0.72 -7.56
N ASP A 93 -13.19 -1.31 -8.58
CA ASP A 93 -13.69 -2.69 -8.53
C ASP A 93 -12.56 -3.70 -8.56
N ASN A 94 -11.42 -3.27 -9.05
CA ASN A 94 -10.27 -4.12 -9.15
C ASN A 94 -9.00 -3.26 -9.08
N LYS A 95 -7.89 -3.94 -9.08
CA LYS A 95 -6.58 -3.34 -8.94
C LYS A 95 -6.14 -2.53 -10.14
N GLU A 96 -6.63 -2.88 -11.31
CA GLU A 96 -6.28 -2.16 -12.53
C GLU A 96 -6.81 -0.74 -12.47
N ASP A 97 -8.07 -0.59 -12.02
CA ASP A 97 -8.68 0.73 -11.88
C ASP A 97 -7.94 1.58 -10.85
N PHE A 98 -7.57 0.97 -9.73
CA PHE A 98 -6.80 1.67 -8.71
C PHE A 98 -5.42 2.06 -9.23
N ALA A 99 -4.74 1.15 -9.92
CA ALA A 99 -3.44 1.40 -10.51
C ALA A 99 -3.50 2.51 -11.57
N ASP A 100 -4.54 2.50 -12.40
CA ASP A 100 -4.78 3.55 -13.40
C ASP A 100 -4.95 4.91 -12.74
N VAL A 101 -5.78 4.97 -11.70
CA VAL A 101 -6.01 6.19 -10.95
C VAL A 101 -4.72 6.71 -10.34
N MET A 102 -3.96 5.84 -9.72
CA MET A 102 -2.68 6.20 -9.11
C MET A 102 -1.70 6.70 -10.17
N THR A 103 -1.68 6.06 -11.32
CA THR A 103 -0.82 6.48 -12.44
C THR A 103 -1.23 7.87 -12.92
N ARG A 104 -2.51 8.13 -13.10
CA ARG A 104 -3.02 9.45 -13.51
C ARG A 104 -2.67 10.54 -12.51
N ILE A 105 -2.84 10.25 -11.23
CA ILE A 105 -2.49 11.19 -10.16
C ILE A 105 -0.99 11.49 -10.21
N ALA A 106 -0.17 10.46 -10.34
CA ALA A 106 1.28 10.61 -10.40
C ALA A 106 1.73 11.40 -11.64
N MET A 107 0.99 11.31 -12.74
CA MET A 107 1.30 12.03 -13.98
C MET A 107 0.66 13.41 -14.05
N GLY A 108 -0.12 13.78 -13.06
CA GLY A 108 -0.76 15.09 -13.02
C GLY A 108 -1.96 15.26 -13.92
N ASP A 109 -2.59 14.17 -14.31
CA ASP A 109 -3.76 14.16 -15.18
C ASP A 109 -5.09 14.38 -14.43
N PHE A 110 -5.03 15.04 -13.34
CA PHE A 110 -6.20 15.42 -12.54
C PHE A 110 -6.30 16.92 -12.41
#